data_692cdb02a127e1315e70a8340db07650
#
_entry.id   692cdb02a127e1315e70a8340db07650
#
_cell.length_a   1.000
_cell.length_b   1.000
_cell.length_c   1.000
_cell.angle_alpha   90.00
_cell.angle_beta   90.00
_cell.angle_gamma   90.00
#
_symmetry.space_group_name_H-M   'P 1'
#
loop_
_entity.id
_entity.type
_entity.pdbx_description
1 polymer ?
#
loop_
_entity_poly.entity_id
_entity_poly.type
_entity_poly.pdbx_seq_one_letter_code
_entity_poly.pdbx_strand_id
1 'polypeptide(L)'
;MIKILLRLILSQFKIFFREPGVVFWSFGFPLLMAWILGIAFANKGRALHIVAVVDESPDAIYGLPEWLLEKTGVDSKKYSTESGLDWQVGENNGEQARFRFKSMNEDDATRALKRGKISLWLMGNTAAGIKYHFDPDNTESSLTFLL
;
A
#
# COMPACT_ATOMS: atom_id res chain seq x y z
N MET A 1 1.98 39.86 -44.81
CA MET A 1 2.86 39.02 -44.01
C MET A 1 2.14 37.80 -43.39
N ILE A 2 1.00 37.94 -42.70
CA ILE A 2 0.30 36.87 -42.03
C ILE A 2 -0.11 35.73 -42.99
N LYS A 3 -0.58 36.02 -44.23
CA LYS A 3 -0.97 35.02 -45.21
C LYS A 3 0.20 34.14 -45.68
N ILE A 4 1.39 34.66 -45.73
CA ILE A 4 2.60 33.92 -46.12
C ILE A 4 3.00 32.99 -44.98
N LEU A 5 2.96 33.49 -43.75
CA LEU A 5 3.25 32.71 -42.55
C LEU A 5 2.28 31.54 -42.37
N LEU A 6 0.99 31.79 -42.62
CA LEU A 6 -0.04 30.76 -42.53
C LEU A 6 0.14 29.64 -43.56
N ARG A 7 0.53 30.03 -44.82
CA ARG A 7 0.84 29.05 -45.86
C ARG A 7 2.07 28.20 -45.53
N LEU A 8 3.09 28.81 -44.92
CA LEU A 8 4.28 28.10 -44.47
C LEU A 8 3.95 27.09 -43.37
N ILE A 9 3.16 27.48 -42.38
CA ILE A 9 2.70 26.61 -41.30
C ILE A 9 1.89 25.45 -41.87
N LEU A 10 0.90 25.71 -42.74
CA LEU A 10 0.10 24.67 -43.36
C LEU A 10 0.95 23.70 -44.21
N SER A 11 1.95 24.20 -44.91
CA SER A 11 2.89 23.37 -45.66
C SER A 11 3.68 22.45 -44.78
N GLN A 12 4.20 22.94 -43.62
CA GLN A 12 4.94 22.15 -42.64
C GLN A 12 4.03 21.07 -42.00
N PHE A 13 2.80 21.43 -41.64
CA PHE A 13 1.84 20.46 -41.14
C PHE A 13 1.54 19.34 -42.14
N LYS A 14 1.37 19.69 -43.43
CA LYS A 14 1.10 18.71 -44.47
C LYS A 14 2.28 17.75 -44.69
N ILE A 15 3.51 18.22 -44.60
CA ILE A 15 4.70 17.40 -44.70
C ILE A 15 4.79 16.48 -43.47
N PHE A 16 4.59 17.03 -42.27
CA PHE A 16 4.63 16.28 -41.01
C PHE A 16 3.64 15.10 -41.01
N PHE A 17 2.37 15.33 -41.39
CA PHE A 17 1.36 14.27 -41.46
C PHE A 17 1.53 13.28 -42.61
N ARG A 18 2.36 13.61 -43.59
CA ARG A 18 2.70 12.70 -44.69
C ARG A 18 3.66 11.60 -44.27
N GLU A 19 4.41 11.82 -43.20
CA GLU A 19 5.34 10.83 -42.64
C GLU A 19 4.77 10.17 -41.38
N PRO A 20 4.05 9.04 -41.51
CA PRO A 20 3.37 8.40 -40.37
C PRO A 20 4.34 7.96 -39.27
N GLY A 21 5.60 7.65 -39.62
CA GLY A 21 6.63 7.33 -38.65
C GLY A 21 6.97 8.49 -37.69
N VAL A 22 7.08 9.72 -38.24
CA VAL A 22 7.37 10.92 -37.45
C VAL A 22 6.20 11.24 -36.52
N VAL A 23 4.95 11.14 -37.04
CA VAL A 23 3.76 11.35 -36.21
C VAL A 23 3.65 10.34 -35.09
N PHE A 24 3.92 9.07 -35.37
CA PHE A 24 3.91 8.02 -34.36
C PHE A 24 4.94 8.27 -33.26
N TRP A 25 6.19 8.55 -33.61
CA TRP A 25 7.24 8.75 -32.62
C TRP A 25 7.09 10.06 -31.84
N SER A 26 6.51 11.12 -32.46
CA SER A 26 6.33 12.41 -31.79
C SER A 26 5.13 12.45 -30.86
N PHE A 27 4.05 11.75 -31.17
CA PHE A 27 2.79 11.79 -30.41
C PHE A 27 2.30 10.41 -29.99
N GLY A 28 2.31 9.44 -30.88
CA GLY A 28 1.77 8.10 -30.62
C GLY A 28 2.53 7.38 -29.51
N PHE A 29 3.85 7.39 -29.57
CA PHE A 29 4.69 6.73 -28.57
C PHE A 29 4.59 7.34 -27.17
N PRO A 30 4.69 8.67 -26.96
CA PRO A 30 4.50 9.28 -25.65
C PRO A 30 3.10 9.05 -25.07
N LEU A 31 2.05 9.13 -25.88
CA LEU A 31 0.69 8.84 -25.45
C LEU A 31 0.51 7.38 -25.04
N LEU A 32 1.06 6.46 -25.83
CA LEU A 32 1.02 5.02 -25.52
C LEU A 32 1.78 4.72 -24.23
N MET A 33 2.97 5.31 -24.04
CA MET A 33 3.73 5.17 -22.80
C MET A 33 2.99 5.76 -21.61
N ALA A 34 2.40 6.94 -21.74
CA ALA A 34 1.59 7.55 -20.68
C ALA A 34 0.39 6.66 -20.31
N TRP A 35 -0.26 6.05 -21.30
CA TRP A 35 -1.39 5.14 -21.07
C TRP A 35 -0.96 3.86 -20.37
N ILE A 36 0.12 3.20 -20.83
CA ILE A 36 0.66 2.00 -20.18
C ILE A 36 1.09 2.28 -18.74
N LEU A 37 1.82 3.38 -18.52
CA LEU A 37 2.23 3.80 -17.18
C LEU A 37 1.02 4.14 -16.31
N GLY A 38 0.02 4.80 -16.87
CA GLY A 38 -1.23 5.09 -16.18
C GLY A 38 -1.90 3.82 -15.66
N ILE A 39 -2.03 2.78 -16.48
CA ILE A 39 -2.58 1.48 -16.06
C ILE A 39 -1.68 0.79 -15.04
N ALA A 40 -0.37 0.78 -15.27
CA ALA A 40 0.58 0.13 -14.38
C ALA A 40 0.58 0.75 -12.97
N PHE A 41 0.43 2.07 -12.88
CA PHE A 41 0.42 2.78 -11.60
C PHE A 41 -0.98 3.00 -11.01
N ALA A 42 -2.05 2.90 -11.79
CA ALA A 42 -3.42 2.99 -11.27
C ALA A 42 -3.74 1.84 -10.30
N ASN A 43 -3.13 0.68 -10.50
CA ASN A 43 -3.29 -0.51 -9.65
C ASN A 43 -2.17 -0.65 -8.61
N LYS A 44 -1.66 0.44 -8.06
CA LYS A 44 -0.85 0.32 -6.83
C LYS A 44 -1.76 -0.30 -5.77
N GLY A 45 -1.59 -1.61 -5.58
CA GLY A 45 -2.24 -2.32 -4.48
C GLY A 45 -1.94 -1.55 -3.20
N ARG A 46 -2.98 -1.28 -2.42
CA ARG A 46 -2.84 -0.64 -1.10
C ARG A 46 -1.80 -1.42 -0.32
N ALA A 47 -0.83 -0.73 0.25
CA ALA A 47 0.18 -1.36 1.07
C ALA A 47 -0.52 -2.17 2.17
N LEU A 48 -0.24 -3.47 2.23
CA LEU A 48 -0.78 -4.35 3.25
C LEU A 48 0.31 -4.52 4.31
N HIS A 49 0.12 -3.88 5.46
CA HIS A 49 1.03 -4.01 6.59
C HIS A 49 0.62 -5.20 7.44
N ILE A 50 1.50 -6.19 7.54
CA ILE A 50 1.25 -7.38 8.36
C ILE A 50 1.85 -7.12 9.74
N VAL A 51 0.98 -7.14 10.76
CA VAL A 51 1.34 -6.93 12.15
C VAL A 51 1.13 -8.24 12.91
N ALA A 52 2.20 -8.74 13.53
CA ALA A 52 2.04 -9.88 14.43
C ALA A 52 1.62 -9.40 15.81
N VAL A 53 0.77 -10.16 16.45
CA VAL A 53 0.37 -9.97 17.84
C VAL A 53 0.84 -11.17 18.65
N VAL A 54 1.69 -10.87 19.62
CA VAL A 54 2.19 -11.88 20.57
C VAL A 54 1.39 -11.74 21.84
N ASP A 55 0.52 -12.69 22.09
CA ASP A 55 -0.24 -12.80 23.33
C ASP A 55 -0.43 -14.27 23.68
N GLU A 56 -0.11 -14.60 24.91
CA GLU A 56 -0.30 -15.93 25.49
C GLU A 56 -1.60 -16.03 26.30
N SER A 57 -2.48 -15.02 26.20
CA SER A 57 -3.72 -14.96 26.96
C SER A 57 -4.70 -16.06 26.52
N PRO A 58 -5.31 -16.80 27.45
CA PRO A 58 -6.31 -17.82 27.12
C PRO A 58 -7.60 -17.20 26.57
N ASP A 59 -7.80 -15.90 26.71
CA ASP A 59 -9.01 -15.15 26.30
C ASP A 59 -8.90 -14.54 24.89
N ALA A 60 -7.92 -14.96 24.09
CA ALA A 60 -7.73 -14.45 22.75
C ALA A 60 -8.87 -14.90 21.80
N ILE A 61 -9.64 -13.95 21.30
CA ILE A 61 -10.68 -14.21 20.30
C ILE A 61 -10.02 -14.26 18.93
N TYR A 62 -10.20 -15.36 18.20
CA TYR A 62 -9.54 -15.62 16.90
C TYR A 62 -8.00 -15.52 16.96
N GLY A 63 -7.40 -15.80 18.12
CA GLY A 63 -5.96 -15.68 18.33
C GLY A 63 -5.48 -14.23 18.49
N LEU A 64 -6.39 -13.27 18.70
CA LEU A 64 -6.08 -11.88 18.98
C LEU A 64 -6.59 -11.50 20.38
N PRO A 65 -5.84 -10.72 21.14
CA PRO A 65 -6.24 -10.30 22.47
C PRO A 65 -7.45 -9.37 22.43
N GLU A 66 -8.33 -9.51 23.40
CA GLU A 66 -9.56 -8.72 23.53
C GLU A 66 -9.30 -7.21 23.57
N TRP A 67 -8.21 -6.79 24.23
CA TRP A 67 -7.82 -5.38 24.30
C TRP A 67 -7.53 -4.76 22.93
N LEU A 68 -7.03 -5.54 21.95
CA LEU A 68 -6.77 -5.06 20.61
C LEU A 68 -8.09 -4.86 19.86
N LEU A 69 -9.03 -5.77 20.01
CA LEU A 69 -10.35 -5.68 19.41
C LEU A 69 -11.15 -4.48 19.96
N GLU A 70 -11.07 -4.24 21.26
CA GLU A 70 -11.70 -3.09 21.92
C GLU A 70 -11.10 -1.77 21.43
N LYS A 71 -9.77 -1.66 21.36
CA LYS A 71 -9.07 -0.45 20.92
C LYS A 71 -9.29 -0.12 19.45
N THR A 72 -9.36 -1.11 18.60
CA THR A 72 -9.56 -0.90 17.16
C THR A 72 -11.00 -0.59 16.79
N GLY A 73 -11.96 -0.86 17.68
CA GLY A 73 -13.39 -0.69 17.40
C GLY A 73 -13.90 -1.59 16.27
N VAL A 74 -13.12 -2.62 15.90
CA VAL A 74 -13.43 -3.51 14.78
C VAL A 74 -14.42 -4.57 15.22
N ASP A 75 -15.53 -4.67 14.52
CA ASP A 75 -16.46 -5.80 14.68
C ASP A 75 -15.75 -7.07 14.16
N SER A 76 -15.26 -7.90 15.11
CA SER A 76 -14.50 -9.11 14.85
C SER A 76 -15.21 -10.10 13.90
N LYS A 77 -16.53 -10.09 13.87
CA LYS A 77 -17.33 -10.96 12.97
C LYS A 77 -17.29 -10.52 11.51
N LYS A 78 -17.06 -9.25 11.25
CA LYS A 78 -17.11 -8.68 9.90
C LYS A 78 -15.78 -8.78 9.14
N TYR A 79 -14.67 -8.84 9.87
CA TYR A 79 -13.32 -8.72 9.29
C TYR A 79 -12.40 -9.91 9.57
N SER A 80 -12.88 -10.96 10.25
CA SER A 80 -12.08 -12.16 10.47
C SER A 80 -11.94 -12.99 9.21
N THR A 81 -10.72 -13.18 8.78
CA THR A 81 -10.34 -14.10 7.69
C THR A 81 -9.62 -15.29 8.32
N GLU A 82 -9.63 -16.47 7.68
CA GLU A 82 -8.90 -17.65 8.15
C GLU A 82 -7.41 -17.42 8.52
N SER A 83 -6.84 -16.34 8.00
CA SER A 83 -5.42 -15.95 8.22
C SER A 83 -5.20 -14.75 9.12
N GLY A 84 -6.22 -14.22 9.81
CA GLY A 84 -6.08 -13.10 10.72
C GLY A 84 -7.20 -12.06 10.61
N LEU A 85 -7.09 -10.96 11.35
CA LEU A 85 -8.01 -9.84 11.34
C LEU A 85 -7.50 -8.77 10.37
N ASP A 86 -8.30 -8.46 9.36
CA ASP A 86 -8.01 -7.37 8.42
C ASP A 86 -8.67 -6.07 8.91
N TRP A 87 -7.88 -5.04 9.13
CA TRP A 87 -8.32 -3.73 9.54
C TRP A 87 -7.85 -2.65 8.56
N GLN A 88 -8.75 -1.70 8.25
CA GLN A 88 -8.45 -0.59 7.35
C GLN A 88 -8.50 0.71 8.14
N VAL A 89 -7.41 1.46 8.09
CA VAL A 89 -7.31 2.80 8.67
C VAL A 89 -7.27 3.83 7.56
N GLY A 90 -8.02 4.90 7.73
CA GLY A 90 -8.02 6.03 6.81
C GLY A 90 -9.40 6.31 6.26
N GLU A 91 -9.93 7.45 6.63
CA GLU A 91 -11.18 8.00 6.16
C GLU A 91 -10.89 9.11 5.14
N ASN A 92 -11.42 8.94 3.95
CA ASN A 92 -11.71 10.01 2.96
C ASN A 92 -10.61 10.69 2.14
N ASN A 93 -9.29 10.48 2.29
CA ASN A 93 -8.30 11.24 1.49
C ASN A 93 -7.27 10.42 0.71
N GLY A 94 -7.61 9.22 0.26
CA GLY A 94 -6.81 8.51 -0.75
C GLY A 94 -5.66 7.63 -0.23
N GLU A 95 -5.13 7.86 0.95
CA GLU A 95 -4.13 7.00 1.59
C GLU A 95 -4.81 6.12 2.64
N GLN A 96 -5.31 4.98 2.21
CA GLN A 96 -5.85 3.95 3.10
C GLN A 96 -4.78 2.91 3.36
N ALA A 97 -4.30 2.82 4.58
CA ALA A 97 -3.45 1.73 5.01
C ALA A 97 -4.32 0.52 5.41
N ARG A 98 -3.91 -0.67 4.99
CA ARG A 98 -4.54 -1.93 5.40
C ARG A 98 -3.59 -2.65 6.34
N PHE A 99 -4.10 -2.97 7.51
CA PHE A 99 -3.39 -3.76 8.50
C PHE A 99 -3.99 -5.15 8.58
N ARG A 100 -3.12 -6.15 8.60
CA ARG A 100 -3.50 -7.53 8.87
C ARG A 100 -2.84 -7.98 10.15
N PHE A 101 -3.64 -8.20 11.18
CA PHE A 101 -3.17 -8.72 12.46
C PHE A 101 -3.14 -10.25 12.42
N LYS A 102 -2.02 -10.81 12.84
CA LYS A 102 -1.83 -12.26 12.89
C LYS A 102 -1.27 -12.66 14.24
N SER A 103 -1.92 -13.59 14.94
CA SER A 103 -1.38 -14.13 16.18
C SER A 103 -0.19 -15.04 15.90
N MET A 104 0.90 -14.83 16.66
CA MET A 104 2.13 -15.62 16.59
C MET A 104 2.74 -15.71 17.97
N ASN A 105 3.61 -16.72 18.20
CA ASN A 105 4.47 -16.71 19.37
C ASN A 105 5.67 -15.72 19.16
N GLU A 106 6.35 -15.35 20.24
CA GLU A 106 7.42 -14.35 20.22
C GLU A 106 8.59 -14.76 19.33
N ASP A 107 8.99 -16.03 19.37
CA ASP A 107 10.10 -16.54 18.56
C ASP A 107 9.79 -16.50 17.07
N ASP A 108 8.57 -16.84 16.69
CA ASP A 108 8.14 -16.81 15.30
C ASP A 108 7.96 -15.37 14.81
N ALA A 109 7.42 -14.47 15.62
CA ALA A 109 7.27 -13.06 15.32
C ALA A 109 8.64 -12.40 15.10
N THR A 110 9.61 -12.66 15.99
CA THR A 110 10.98 -12.14 15.86
C THR A 110 11.66 -12.66 14.58
N ARG A 111 11.51 -13.95 14.27
CA ARG A 111 12.04 -14.53 13.03
C ARG A 111 11.35 -13.98 11.78
N ALA A 112 10.04 -13.76 11.85
CA ALA A 112 9.27 -13.20 10.75
C ALA A 112 9.63 -11.73 10.49
N LEU A 113 9.85 -10.93 11.53
CA LEU A 113 10.32 -9.54 11.44
C LEU A 113 11.69 -9.46 10.75
N LYS A 114 12.67 -10.23 11.21
CA LYS A 114 14.02 -10.30 10.61
C LYS A 114 14.02 -10.75 9.15
N ARG A 115 13.01 -11.50 8.71
CA ARG A 115 12.83 -11.96 7.33
C ARG A 115 12.00 -10.99 6.49
N GLY A 116 11.54 -9.87 7.05
CA GLY A 116 10.66 -8.92 6.37
C GLY A 116 9.27 -9.47 6.01
N LYS A 117 8.81 -10.53 6.69
CA LYS A 117 7.49 -11.12 6.46
C LYS A 117 6.37 -10.39 7.20
N ILE A 118 6.72 -9.66 8.24
CA ILE A 118 5.85 -8.79 9.02
C ILE A 118 6.53 -7.43 9.16
N SER A 119 5.72 -6.39 9.26
CA SER A 119 6.23 -5.02 9.38
C SER A 119 6.59 -4.66 10.83
N LEU A 120 5.80 -5.15 11.78
CA LEU A 120 6.08 -5.00 13.23
C LEU A 120 5.35 -6.09 14.01
N TRP A 121 5.72 -6.27 15.28
CA TRP A 121 4.92 -7.08 16.19
C TRP A 121 4.64 -6.35 17.51
N LEU A 122 3.50 -6.67 18.09
CA LEU A 122 2.96 -6.07 19.28
C LEU A 122 2.94 -7.11 20.41
N MET A 123 3.31 -6.71 21.60
CA MET A 123 3.10 -7.47 22.82
C MET A 123 2.48 -6.55 23.86
N GLY A 124 1.48 -7.00 24.57
CA GLY A 124 0.91 -6.20 25.64
C GLY A 124 -0.26 -6.85 26.34
N ASN A 125 -0.60 -6.26 27.47
CA ASN A 125 -1.86 -6.52 28.16
C ASN A 125 -2.47 -5.18 28.59
N THR A 126 -3.74 -5.22 28.96
CA THR A 126 -4.52 -4.03 29.39
C THR A 126 -3.89 -3.25 30.54
N ALA A 127 -3.11 -3.91 31.41
CA ALA A 127 -2.55 -3.29 32.60
C ALA A 127 -1.13 -2.75 32.41
N ALA A 128 -0.31 -3.39 31.56
CA ALA A 128 1.12 -3.07 31.39
C ALA A 128 1.43 -2.18 30.18
N GLY A 129 0.42 -1.89 29.34
CA GLY A 129 0.59 -1.14 28.11
C GLY A 129 1.08 -2.02 26.94
N ILE A 130 1.20 -1.42 25.79
CA ILE A 130 1.58 -2.09 24.54
C ILE A 130 3.05 -1.83 24.27
N LYS A 131 3.82 -2.89 24.03
CA LYS A 131 5.20 -2.80 23.55
C LYS A 131 5.22 -3.07 22.07
N TYR A 132 5.94 -2.23 21.32
CA TYR A 132 6.12 -2.32 19.88
C TYR A 132 7.53 -2.79 19.58
N HIS A 133 7.65 -3.77 18.69
CA HIS A 133 8.93 -4.23 18.19
C HIS A 133 8.93 -4.08 16.68
N PHE A 134 9.82 -3.25 16.16
CA PHE A 134 9.98 -2.99 14.74
C PHE A 134 11.47 -3.01 14.37
N ASP A 135 11.75 -3.14 13.09
CA ASP A 135 13.11 -3.10 12.56
C ASP A 135 13.40 -1.68 12.06
N PRO A 136 14.26 -0.89 12.73
CA PRO A 136 14.55 0.48 12.34
C PRO A 136 15.29 0.58 10.99
N ASP A 137 15.97 -0.48 10.56
CA ASP A 137 16.68 -0.51 9.29
C ASP A 137 15.74 -0.83 8.11
N ASN A 138 14.51 -1.26 8.40
CA ASN A 138 13.49 -1.54 7.39
C ASN A 138 12.50 -0.37 7.28
N THR A 139 12.51 0.30 6.12
CA THR A 139 11.64 1.46 5.85
C THR A 139 10.15 1.14 6.01
N GLU A 140 9.71 -0.05 5.59
CA GLU A 140 8.32 -0.47 5.70
C GLU A 140 7.91 -0.67 7.17
N SER A 141 8.79 -1.23 7.97
CA SER A 141 8.62 -1.41 9.41
C SER A 141 8.48 -0.05 10.13
N SER A 142 9.36 0.88 9.82
CA SER A 142 9.36 2.23 10.40
C SER A 142 8.11 3.02 10.00
N LEU A 143 7.67 2.93 8.74
CA LEU A 143 6.43 3.57 8.27
C LEU A 143 5.20 2.98 8.96
N THR A 144 5.14 1.65 9.12
CA THR A 144 4.02 0.98 9.80
C THR A 144 3.89 1.41 11.27
N PHE A 145 4.99 1.71 11.93
CA PHE A 145 4.99 2.22 13.31
C PHE A 145 4.46 3.66 13.42
N LEU A 146 4.60 4.47 12.35
CA LEU A 146 4.18 5.88 12.34
C LEU A 146 2.71 6.08 11.92
N LEU A 147 2.06 5.08 11.32
CA LEU A 147 0.67 5.09 10.88
C LEU A 147 -0.29 4.70 12.01
#